data_e8288fbd90f4d7899f09b6f59b5641ee
#
_entry.id   e8288fbd90f4d7899f09b6f59b5641ee
#
_cell.length_a   1.000
_cell.length_b   1.000
_cell.length_c   1.000
_cell.angle_alpha   90.00
_cell.angle_beta   90.00
_cell.angle_gamma   90.00
#
_symmetry.space_group_name_H-M   'P 1'
#
loop_
_entity.id
_entity.type
_entity.pdbx_description
1 polymer ?
#
loop_
_entity_poly.entity_id
_entity_poly.type
_entity_poly.pdbx_seq_one_letter_code
_entity_poly.pdbx_strand_id
1 'polypeptide(L)'
;MTITAQSPGQIEAAYSTGELEVLTSVGRPLPEVEIRIVDAEDHPLPVGHVGEVLVRGPTVMQGYWNNPLATAVTLRNGWLHTGDVGFQDERGQLTLKDRIKDVIISGGSNVYPREVEDALLAHPAVSEVSVLGRSHPDWGEEVVAIVVPTAGAQLTKPELDQWCLDRIARFKRPKAYLVVEALPKNSTGKVVKTALRDLLIRLGEEANARTWRWSLA
;
A
#
# COMPACT_ATOMS: atom_id res chain seq x y z
N MET A 1 10.09 14.39 9.81
CA MET A 1 9.92 13.71 11.11
C MET A 1 10.46 12.31 10.98
N THR A 2 11.41 11.90 11.82
CA THR A 2 11.92 10.52 11.89
C THR A 2 11.34 9.87 13.13
N ILE A 3 10.70 8.72 13.00
CA ILE A 3 10.01 8.01 14.08
C ILE A 3 10.70 6.70 14.43
N THR A 4 11.25 6.03 13.42
CA THR A 4 11.91 4.74 13.55
C THR A 4 13.26 4.74 12.86
N ALA A 5 14.13 3.82 13.23
CA ALA A 5 15.39 3.58 12.54
C ALA A 5 15.78 2.10 12.61
N GLN A 6 16.47 1.64 11.56
CA GLN A 6 17.26 0.41 11.60
C GLN A 6 18.73 0.79 11.79
N SER A 7 19.43 0.08 12.68
CA SER A 7 20.86 0.28 12.82
C SER A 7 21.63 -0.44 11.71
N PRO A 8 22.81 0.06 11.29
CA PRO A 8 23.66 -0.65 10.34
C PRO A 8 23.95 -2.09 10.73
N GLY A 9 24.18 -2.36 12.02
CA GLY A 9 24.42 -3.71 12.53
C GLY A 9 23.20 -4.65 12.40
N GLN A 10 21.96 -4.13 12.48
CA GLN A 10 20.77 -4.95 12.21
C GLN A 10 20.66 -5.32 10.73
N ILE A 11 20.98 -4.38 9.85
CA ILE A 11 20.98 -4.61 8.40
C ILE A 11 22.06 -5.65 8.03
N GLU A 12 23.25 -5.48 8.55
CA GLU A 12 24.38 -6.41 8.32
C GLU A 12 24.09 -7.81 8.86
N ALA A 13 23.50 -7.90 10.06
CA ALA A 13 23.08 -9.18 10.64
C ALA A 13 22.02 -9.87 9.77
N ALA A 14 21.02 -9.12 9.26
CA ALA A 14 19.97 -9.67 8.39
C ALA A 14 20.54 -10.28 7.09
N TYR A 15 21.51 -9.63 6.48
CA TYR A 15 22.22 -10.18 5.32
C TYR A 15 23.05 -11.41 5.67
N SER A 16 23.72 -11.41 6.84
CA SER A 16 24.59 -12.50 7.27
C SER A 16 23.81 -13.76 7.67
N THR A 17 22.62 -13.59 8.26
CA THR A 17 21.78 -14.69 8.72
C THR A 17 20.78 -15.15 7.67
N GLY A 18 20.56 -14.38 6.59
CA GLY A 18 19.52 -14.60 5.60
C GLY A 18 18.11 -14.24 6.08
N GLU A 19 17.98 -13.57 7.24
CA GLU A 19 16.68 -13.07 7.78
C GLU A 19 16.25 -11.78 7.05
N LEU A 20 16.04 -11.87 5.74
CA LEU A 20 15.73 -10.71 4.88
C LEU A 20 14.39 -10.03 5.21
N GLU A 21 13.51 -10.70 5.92
CA GLU A 21 12.24 -10.11 6.40
C GLU A 21 12.47 -8.88 7.29
N VAL A 22 13.57 -8.85 8.04
CA VAL A 22 13.95 -7.68 8.84
C VAL A 22 14.13 -6.43 7.97
N LEU A 23 14.56 -6.60 6.72
CA LEU A 23 14.78 -5.49 5.78
C LEU A 23 13.48 -4.87 5.24
N THR A 24 12.34 -5.56 5.40
CA THR A 24 11.02 -5.02 5.06
C THR A 24 10.46 -4.10 6.16
N SER A 25 11.05 -4.16 7.36
CA SER A 25 10.73 -3.27 8.47
C SER A 25 11.32 -1.87 8.27
N VAL A 26 10.67 -0.86 8.83
CA VAL A 26 11.21 0.51 8.94
C VAL A 26 11.97 0.72 10.25
N GLY A 27 12.24 -0.34 11.00
CA GLY A 27 13.05 -0.35 12.22
C GLY A 27 12.24 -0.19 13.49
N ARG A 28 12.96 0.14 14.58
CA ARG A 28 12.40 0.33 15.91
C ARG A 28 12.16 1.82 16.19
N PRO A 29 11.21 2.15 17.10
CA PRO A 29 11.03 3.51 17.56
C PRO A 29 12.35 4.12 18.07
N LEU A 30 12.56 5.39 17.75
CA LEU A 30 13.66 6.17 18.33
C LEU A 30 13.42 6.39 19.83
N PRO A 31 14.47 6.70 20.61
CA PRO A 31 14.29 7.11 22.00
C PRO A 31 13.22 8.20 22.14
N GLU A 32 12.39 8.10 23.18
CA GLU A 32 11.28 9.02 23.48
C GLU A 32 10.14 9.02 22.44
N VAL A 33 10.18 8.14 21.43
CA VAL A 33 9.08 7.93 20.49
C VAL A 33 8.30 6.68 20.87
N GLU A 34 7.01 6.86 21.07
CA GLU A 34 6.08 5.76 21.30
C GLU A 34 5.30 5.46 20.03
N ILE A 35 5.13 4.19 19.72
CA ILE A 35 4.29 3.70 18.65
C ILE A 35 3.20 2.82 19.23
N ARG A 36 2.00 2.94 18.70
CA ARG A 36 0.86 2.10 19.03
C ARG A 36 0.16 1.67 17.74
N ILE A 37 -0.24 0.43 17.67
CA ILE A 37 -1.07 -0.10 16.58
C ILE A 37 -2.49 -0.22 17.11
N VAL A 38 -3.46 0.34 16.39
CA VAL A 38 -4.86 0.40 16.85
C VAL A 38 -5.85 -0.05 15.77
N ASP A 39 -7.04 -0.44 16.22
CA ASP A 39 -8.20 -0.66 15.36
C ASP A 39 -8.89 0.66 14.95
N ALA A 40 -10.04 0.56 14.28
CA ALA A 40 -10.81 1.72 13.81
C ALA A 40 -11.44 2.55 14.97
N GLU A 41 -11.58 1.95 16.15
CA GLU A 41 -12.11 2.56 17.38
C GLU A 41 -11.00 3.07 18.31
N ASP A 42 -9.75 3.15 17.84
CA ASP A 42 -8.55 3.57 18.59
C ASP A 42 -8.16 2.60 19.75
N HIS A 43 -8.66 1.36 19.77
CA HIS A 43 -8.24 0.36 20.75
C HIS A 43 -6.90 -0.27 20.36
N PRO A 44 -5.96 -0.41 21.31
CA PRO A 44 -4.68 -1.03 21.05
C PRO A 44 -4.84 -2.50 20.60
N LEU A 45 -4.14 -2.85 19.54
CA LEU A 45 -4.07 -4.22 19.02
C LEU A 45 -2.87 -4.98 19.61
N PRO A 46 -2.99 -6.32 19.76
CA PRO A 46 -1.88 -7.16 20.15
C PRO A 46 -0.71 -7.11 19.16
N VAL A 47 0.49 -7.45 19.62
CA VAL A 47 1.69 -7.60 18.78
C VAL A 47 1.41 -8.51 17.59
N GLY A 48 1.92 -8.16 16.42
CA GLY A 48 1.71 -8.88 15.17
C GLY A 48 0.39 -8.57 14.44
N HIS A 49 -0.55 -7.87 15.09
CA HIS A 49 -1.82 -7.49 14.46
C HIS A 49 -1.66 -6.20 13.66
N VAL A 50 -2.31 -6.17 12.50
CA VAL A 50 -2.25 -5.05 11.57
C VAL A 50 -3.33 -4.03 11.91
N GLY A 51 -2.95 -2.75 12.05
CA GLY A 51 -3.85 -1.64 12.34
C GLY A 51 -3.25 -0.29 11.98
N GLU A 52 -3.92 0.81 12.35
CA GLU A 52 -3.35 2.14 12.18
C GLU A 52 -2.14 2.35 13.09
N VAL A 53 -1.10 2.96 12.53
CA VAL A 53 0.11 3.34 13.27
C VAL A 53 -0.10 4.70 13.90
N LEU A 54 -0.16 4.75 15.21
CA LEU A 54 -0.16 5.98 16.00
C LEU A 54 1.23 6.27 16.54
N VAL A 55 1.57 7.56 16.61
CA VAL A 55 2.87 8.02 17.10
C VAL A 55 2.71 9.11 18.15
N ARG A 56 3.51 9.03 19.21
CA ARG A 56 3.65 10.07 20.22
C ARG A 56 5.14 10.29 20.52
N GLY A 57 5.55 11.55 20.71
CA GLY A 57 6.92 11.88 21.07
C GLY A 57 7.35 13.27 20.59
N PRO A 58 8.57 13.69 20.92
CA PRO A 58 9.05 15.04 20.64
C PRO A 58 9.25 15.34 19.15
N THR A 59 9.30 14.29 18.32
CA THR A 59 9.42 14.43 16.86
C THR A 59 8.09 14.72 16.16
N VAL A 60 6.95 14.61 16.89
CA VAL A 60 5.62 14.89 16.34
C VAL A 60 5.43 16.39 16.19
N MET A 61 4.87 16.79 15.04
CA MET A 61 4.55 18.20 14.77
C MET A 61 3.53 18.76 15.76
N GLN A 62 3.53 20.08 15.95
CA GLN A 62 2.51 20.76 16.74
C GLN A 62 1.17 20.92 16.00
N GLY A 63 1.17 20.80 14.67
CA GLY A 63 -0.01 20.89 13.83
C GLY A 63 0.29 21.33 12.41
N TYR A 64 -0.73 21.37 11.58
CA TYR A 64 -0.66 21.94 10.23
C TYR A 64 -0.78 23.46 10.28
N TRP A 65 0.12 24.14 9.58
CA TRP A 65 0.10 25.61 9.51
C TRP A 65 -1.25 26.11 9.00
N ASN A 66 -1.86 27.01 9.76
CA ASN A 66 -3.14 27.65 9.44
C ASN A 66 -4.29 26.68 9.08
N ASN A 67 -4.25 25.44 9.60
CA ASN A 67 -5.27 24.44 9.36
C ASN A 67 -5.64 23.67 10.65
N PRO A 68 -6.41 24.32 11.55
CA PRO A 68 -6.79 23.74 12.84
C PRO A 68 -7.68 22.50 12.68
N LEU A 69 -8.53 22.44 11.66
CA LEU A 69 -9.40 21.29 11.42
C LEU A 69 -8.59 20.04 11.06
N ALA A 70 -7.66 20.15 10.11
CA ALA A 70 -6.78 19.02 9.78
C ALA A 70 -5.90 18.63 10.97
N THR A 71 -5.45 19.61 11.76
CA THR A 71 -4.69 19.35 12.99
C THR A 71 -5.50 18.54 13.99
N ALA A 72 -6.74 18.92 14.27
CA ALA A 72 -7.61 18.23 15.23
C ALA A 72 -7.94 16.79 14.82
N VAL A 73 -8.07 16.53 13.52
CA VAL A 73 -8.29 15.18 12.99
C VAL A 73 -7.03 14.31 13.13
N THR A 74 -5.86 14.90 12.84
CA THR A 74 -4.60 14.16 12.80
C THR A 74 -3.95 14.01 14.17
N LEU A 75 -4.07 15.04 15.04
CA LEU A 75 -3.56 15.03 16.40
C LEU A 75 -4.73 14.94 17.37
N ARG A 76 -5.10 13.72 17.75
CA ARG A 76 -6.19 13.51 18.70
C ARG A 76 -5.76 12.57 19.83
N ASN A 77 -6.35 12.76 21.01
CA ASN A 77 -6.07 11.94 22.20
C ASN A 77 -4.57 11.88 22.57
N GLY A 78 -3.78 12.91 22.21
CA GLY A 78 -2.33 12.97 22.46
C GLY A 78 -1.48 12.12 21.51
N TRP A 79 -2.06 11.63 20.40
CA TRP A 79 -1.39 10.82 19.38
C TRP A 79 -1.51 11.46 18.01
N LEU A 80 -0.46 11.28 17.20
CA LEU A 80 -0.48 11.51 15.77
C LEU A 80 -1.06 10.26 15.08
N HIS A 81 -2.18 10.40 14.41
CA HIS A 81 -2.74 9.44 13.49
C HIS A 81 -2.01 9.56 12.15
N THR A 82 -1.15 8.60 11.84
CA THR A 82 -0.27 8.71 10.67
C THR A 82 -1.04 8.47 9.35
N GLY A 83 -2.15 7.76 9.43
CA GLY A 83 -2.87 7.24 8.28
C GLY A 83 -2.11 6.11 7.57
N ASP A 84 -1.02 5.62 8.14
CA ASP A 84 -0.30 4.44 7.69
C ASP A 84 -0.82 3.21 8.44
N VAL A 85 -0.92 2.08 7.76
CA VAL A 85 -1.28 0.77 8.31
C VAL A 85 -0.03 -0.07 8.44
N GLY A 86 0.14 -0.72 9.58
CA GLY A 86 1.30 -1.56 9.84
C GLY A 86 1.11 -2.43 11.08
N PHE A 87 2.15 -3.11 11.48
CA PHE A 87 2.21 -3.91 12.72
C PHE A 87 3.60 -3.83 13.33
N GLN A 88 3.68 -4.09 14.63
CA GLN A 88 4.95 -4.32 15.31
C GLN A 88 5.11 -5.81 15.60
N ASP A 89 6.30 -6.33 15.39
CA ASP A 89 6.66 -7.70 15.77
C ASP A 89 7.05 -7.80 17.26
N GLU A 90 7.34 -9.00 17.74
CA GLU A 90 7.78 -9.26 19.11
C GLU A 90 9.11 -8.58 19.46
N ARG A 91 9.91 -8.22 18.45
CA ARG A 91 11.18 -7.49 18.60
C ARG A 91 10.96 -5.96 18.62
N GLY A 92 9.69 -5.50 18.49
CA GLY A 92 9.31 -4.08 18.42
C GLY A 92 9.67 -3.42 17.10
N GLN A 93 9.91 -4.20 16.04
CA GLN A 93 10.14 -3.65 14.70
C GLN A 93 8.80 -3.30 14.03
N LEU A 94 8.73 -2.11 13.44
CA LEU A 94 7.56 -1.66 12.70
C LEU A 94 7.67 -2.06 11.24
N THR A 95 6.66 -2.75 10.72
CA THR A 95 6.49 -3.01 9.30
C THR A 95 5.26 -2.28 8.79
N LEU A 96 5.44 -1.41 7.81
CA LEU A 96 4.34 -0.71 7.15
C LEU A 96 3.76 -1.59 6.03
N LYS A 97 2.43 -1.59 5.93
CA LYS A 97 1.71 -2.34 4.89
C LYS A 97 1.20 -1.41 3.80
N ASP A 98 0.49 -0.34 4.15
CA ASP A 98 -0.07 0.62 3.20
C ASP A 98 -0.58 1.88 3.90
N ARG A 99 -1.27 2.75 3.17
CA ARG A 99 -2.07 3.85 3.68
C ARG A 99 -3.52 3.41 3.92
N ILE A 100 -4.14 3.86 5.01
CA ILE A 100 -5.57 3.56 5.32
C ILE A 100 -6.47 3.87 4.12
N LYS A 101 -6.30 5.04 3.52
CA LYS A 101 -7.10 5.52 2.37
C LYS A 101 -6.89 4.73 1.07
N ASP A 102 -5.85 3.91 1.01
CA ASP A 102 -5.50 3.12 -0.16
C ASP A 102 -5.80 1.62 0.04
N VAL A 103 -6.13 1.20 1.27
CA VAL A 103 -6.59 -0.17 1.57
C VAL A 103 -7.86 -0.45 0.78
N ILE A 104 -7.90 -1.57 0.07
CA ILE A 104 -9.03 -2.01 -0.74
C ILE A 104 -9.88 -2.96 0.11
N ILE A 105 -11.17 -2.67 0.26
CA ILE A 105 -12.09 -3.53 1.00
C ILE A 105 -12.90 -4.36 0.00
N SER A 106 -12.43 -5.58 -0.24
CA SER A 106 -13.03 -6.49 -1.23
C SER A 106 -13.69 -7.69 -0.55
N GLY A 107 -15.00 -7.80 -0.66
CA GLY A 107 -15.76 -8.89 -0.03
C GLY A 107 -15.57 -8.97 1.49
N GLY A 108 -15.46 -7.82 2.16
CA GLY A 108 -15.22 -7.74 3.61
C GLY A 108 -13.78 -8.03 4.06
N SER A 109 -12.86 -8.25 3.11
CA SER A 109 -11.44 -8.50 3.41
C SER A 109 -10.59 -7.30 3.03
N ASN A 110 -9.63 -6.94 3.88
CA ASN A 110 -8.66 -5.90 3.58
C ASN A 110 -7.58 -6.44 2.63
N VAL A 111 -7.43 -5.77 1.49
CA VAL A 111 -6.34 -6.02 0.54
C VAL A 111 -5.43 -4.79 0.54
N TYR A 112 -4.17 -5.01 0.85
CA TYR A 112 -3.15 -3.97 0.86
C TYR A 112 -2.53 -3.88 -0.54
N PRO A 113 -2.73 -2.77 -1.28
CA PRO A 113 -2.18 -2.58 -2.62
C PRO A 113 -0.71 -2.96 -2.74
N ARG A 114 0.10 -2.57 -1.77
CA ARG A 114 1.54 -2.82 -1.78
C ARG A 114 1.90 -4.31 -1.89
N GLU A 115 1.18 -5.18 -1.19
CA GLU A 115 1.41 -6.64 -1.27
C GLU A 115 1.18 -7.19 -2.67
N VAL A 116 0.14 -6.68 -3.35
CA VAL A 116 -0.19 -7.07 -4.73
C VAL A 116 0.80 -6.45 -5.72
N GLU A 117 1.19 -5.19 -5.49
CA GLU A 117 2.21 -4.47 -6.28
C GLU A 117 3.55 -5.21 -6.22
N ASP A 118 4.01 -5.58 -5.01
CA ASP A 118 5.28 -6.31 -4.82
C ASP A 118 5.26 -7.69 -5.52
N ALA A 119 4.13 -8.40 -5.46
CA ALA A 119 3.97 -9.68 -6.17
C ALA A 119 4.05 -9.51 -7.69
N LEU A 120 3.41 -8.46 -8.24
CA LEU A 120 3.41 -8.18 -9.68
C LEU A 120 4.76 -7.61 -10.16
N LEU A 121 5.44 -6.77 -9.36
CA LEU A 121 6.77 -6.25 -9.68
C LEU A 121 7.84 -7.34 -9.77
N ALA A 122 7.65 -8.47 -9.08
CA ALA A 122 8.52 -9.63 -9.21
C ALA A 122 8.37 -10.36 -10.55
N HIS A 123 7.38 -10.03 -11.38
CA HIS A 123 7.20 -10.60 -12.71
C HIS A 123 8.20 -9.98 -13.71
N PRO A 124 8.99 -10.77 -14.46
CA PRO A 124 10.07 -10.24 -15.31
C PRO A 124 9.60 -9.31 -16.44
N ALA A 125 8.35 -9.43 -16.86
CA ALA A 125 7.75 -8.61 -17.90
C ALA A 125 7.02 -7.35 -17.35
N VAL A 126 7.05 -7.09 -16.04
CA VAL A 126 6.44 -5.92 -15.40
C VAL A 126 7.53 -4.95 -14.98
N SER A 127 7.48 -3.71 -15.48
CA SER A 127 8.42 -2.64 -15.10
C SER A 127 7.87 -1.75 -14.00
N GLU A 128 6.56 -1.46 -14.05
CA GLU A 128 5.88 -0.66 -13.01
C GLU A 128 4.46 -1.18 -12.80
N VAL A 129 3.94 -1.01 -11.60
CA VAL A 129 2.55 -1.35 -11.29
C VAL A 129 2.00 -0.42 -10.23
N SER A 130 0.71 -0.16 -10.30
CA SER A 130 -0.06 0.46 -9.22
C SER A 130 -1.37 -0.27 -9.07
N VAL A 131 -1.75 -0.58 -7.83
CA VAL A 131 -2.96 -1.32 -7.50
C VAL A 131 -3.94 -0.42 -6.79
N LEU A 132 -5.21 -0.50 -7.21
CA LEU A 132 -6.30 0.34 -6.73
C LEU A 132 -7.57 -0.50 -6.53
N GLY A 133 -8.45 -0.03 -5.62
CA GLY A 133 -9.83 -0.47 -5.54
C GLY A 133 -10.68 0.23 -6.61
N ARG A 134 -11.56 -0.52 -7.24
CA ARG A 134 -12.65 0.00 -8.07
C ARG A 134 -13.97 -0.46 -7.48
N SER A 135 -14.96 0.43 -7.42
CA SER A 135 -16.30 0.09 -6.90
C SER A 135 -16.89 -1.12 -7.63
N HIS A 136 -17.45 -2.06 -6.86
CA HIS A 136 -18.08 -3.28 -7.35
C HIS A 136 -19.38 -3.55 -6.58
N PRO A 137 -20.51 -3.85 -7.27
CA PRO A 137 -21.80 -3.98 -6.62
C PRO A 137 -21.88 -5.07 -5.56
N ASP A 138 -21.20 -6.21 -5.76
CA ASP A 138 -21.29 -7.37 -4.85
C ASP A 138 -20.17 -7.38 -3.79
N TRP A 139 -19.03 -6.77 -4.07
CA TRP A 139 -17.84 -6.87 -3.21
C TRP A 139 -17.45 -5.56 -2.53
N GLY A 140 -18.22 -4.47 -2.76
CA GLY A 140 -17.83 -3.12 -2.35
C GLY A 140 -16.73 -2.59 -3.25
N GLU A 141 -15.56 -3.21 -3.22
CA GLU A 141 -14.47 -2.92 -4.16
C GLU A 141 -13.92 -4.20 -4.79
N GLU A 142 -13.40 -4.08 -6.00
CA GLU A 142 -12.57 -5.09 -6.64
C GLU A 142 -11.14 -4.57 -6.85
N VAL A 143 -10.19 -5.49 -6.79
CA VAL A 143 -8.77 -5.16 -6.97
C VAL A 143 -8.48 -4.99 -8.46
N VAL A 144 -7.91 -3.84 -8.85
CA VAL A 144 -7.49 -3.53 -10.22
C VAL A 144 -6.00 -3.20 -10.21
N ALA A 145 -5.23 -3.84 -11.10
CA ALA A 145 -3.82 -3.53 -11.32
C ALA A 145 -3.63 -2.74 -12.61
N ILE A 146 -2.91 -1.62 -12.54
CA ILE A 146 -2.47 -0.83 -13.69
C ILE A 146 -0.99 -1.12 -13.87
N VAL A 147 -0.63 -1.70 -15.01
CA VAL A 147 0.68 -2.32 -15.23
C VAL A 147 1.38 -1.66 -16.42
N VAL A 148 2.67 -1.39 -16.27
CA VAL A 148 3.56 -0.99 -17.35
C VAL A 148 4.45 -2.19 -17.69
N PRO A 149 4.43 -2.71 -18.92
CA PRO A 149 5.30 -3.81 -19.31
C PRO A 149 6.77 -3.34 -19.44
N THR A 150 7.71 -4.27 -19.31
CA THR A 150 9.10 -4.04 -19.75
C THR A 150 9.14 -3.87 -21.26
N ALA A 151 10.15 -3.18 -21.78
CA ALA A 151 10.25 -2.90 -23.20
C ALA A 151 10.20 -4.18 -24.04
N GLY A 152 9.27 -4.23 -25.01
CA GLY A 152 9.07 -5.37 -25.91
C GLY A 152 8.32 -6.56 -25.29
N ALA A 153 7.95 -6.51 -24.01
CA ALA A 153 7.16 -7.58 -23.40
C ALA A 153 5.67 -7.42 -23.71
N GLN A 154 5.00 -8.56 -23.86
CA GLN A 154 3.55 -8.62 -23.90
C GLN A 154 3.04 -9.29 -22.64
N LEU A 155 2.04 -8.69 -22.02
CA LEU A 155 1.40 -9.20 -20.81
C LEU A 155 0.00 -9.69 -21.14
N THR A 156 -0.36 -10.84 -20.62
CA THR A 156 -1.72 -11.36 -20.73
C THR A 156 -2.37 -11.51 -19.34
N LYS A 157 -3.69 -11.35 -19.29
CA LYS A 157 -4.41 -11.53 -18.04
C LYS A 157 -4.22 -12.94 -17.44
N PRO A 158 -4.31 -14.06 -18.21
CA PRO A 158 -4.11 -15.40 -17.64
C PRO A 158 -2.72 -15.58 -17.02
N GLU A 159 -1.68 -15.03 -17.63
CA GLU A 159 -0.31 -15.08 -17.12
C GLU A 159 -0.16 -14.34 -15.78
N LEU A 160 -0.65 -13.10 -15.72
CA LEU A 160 -0.62 -12.29 -14.48
C LEU A 160 -1.52 -12.91 -13.40
N ASP A 161 -2.67 -13.47 -13.76
CA ASP A 161 -3.55 -14.17 -12.83
C ASP A 161 -2.84 -15.36 -12.20
N GLN A 162 -2.20 -16.22 -13.00
CA GLN A 162 -1.48 -17.39 -12.48
C GLN A 162 -0.29 -16.96 -11.63
N TRP A 163 0.46 -15.96 -12.08
CA TRP A 163 1.59 -15.41 -11.34
C TRP A 163 1.19 -14.93 -9.92
N CYS A 164 0.06 -14.23 -9.82
CA CYS A 164 -0.48 -13.79 -8.53
C CYS A 164 -0.96 -14.96 -7.67
N LEU A 165 -1.67 -15.93 -8.26
CA LEU A 165 -2.19 -17.12 -7.55
C LEU A 165 -1.10 -17.95 -6.91
N ASP A 166 0.09 -17.98 -7.49
CA ASP A 166 1.26 -18.71 -6.96
C ASP A 166 1.95 -17.97 -5.80
N ARG A 167 1.62 -16.68 -5.53
CA ARG A 167 2.37 -15.81 -4.61
C ARG A 167 1.53 -15.13 -3.54
N ILE A 168 0.28 -14.84 -3.83
CA ILE A 168 -0.63 -14.15 -2.90
C ILE A 168 -1.96 -14.90 -2.76
N ALA A 169 -2.68 -14.64 -1.70
CA ALA A 169 -3.98 -15.25 -1.46
C ALA A 169 -4.97 -14.92 -2.60
N ARG A 170 -5.76 -15.92 -3.01
CA ARG A 170 -6.66 -15.83 -4.17
C ARG A 170 -7.60 -14.62 -4.18
N PHE A 171 -8.06 -14.19 -2.99
CA PHE A 171 -8.97 -13.05 -2.90
C PHE A 171 -8.27 -11.71 -3.16
N LYS A 172 -6.93 -11.63 -2.95
CA LYS A 172 -6.11 -10.43 -3.20
C LYS A 172 -5.75 -10.24 -4.67
N ARG A 173 -5.84 -11.31 -5.48
CA ARG A 173 -5.52 -11.27 -6.90
C ARG A 173 -6.37 -10.23 -7.64
N PRO A 174 -5.79 -9.38 -8.50
CA PRO A 174 -6.55 -8.43 -9.31
C PRO A 174 -7.62 -9.11 -10.16
N LYS A 175 -8.79 -8.51 -10.25
CA LYS A 175 -9.89 -8.97 -11.10
C LYS A 175 -9.77 -8.40 -12.51
N ALA A 176 -9.15 -7.21 -12.60
CA ALA A 176 -8.87 -6.55 -13.87
C ALA A 176 -7.43 -6.04 -13.90
N TYR A 177 -6.87 -6.00 -15.10
CA TYR A 177 -5.55 -5.42 -15.39
C TYR A 177 -5.72 -4.39 -16.49
N LEU A 178 -5.08 -3.24 -16.33
CA LEU A 178 -4.98 -2.19 -17.35
C LEU A 178 -3.50 -2.04 -17.71
N VAL A 179 -3.17 -2.30 -18.97
CA VAL A 179 -1.81 -2.09 -19.48
C VAL A 179 -1.70 -0.64 -20.00
N VAL A 180 -0.70 0.07 -19.54
CA VAL A 180 -0.42 1.47 -19.93
C VAL A 180 1.06 1.63 -20.27
N GLU A 181 1.39 2.68 -21.03
CA GLU A 181 2.79 2.99 -21.38
C GLU A 181 3.59 3.56 -20.20
N ALA A 182 2.94 4.31 -19.32
CA ALA A 182 3.56 4.91 -18.15
C ALA A 182 2.52 5.19 -17.04
N LEU A 183 2.96 5.13 -15.78
CA LEU A 183 2.15 5.60 -14.65
C LEU A 183 2.31 7.11 -14.46
N PRO A 184 1.23 7.86 -14.14
CA PRO A 184 1.32 9.28 -13.82
C PRO A 184 2.11 9.47 -12.52
N LYS A 185 3.16 10.30 -12.59
CA LYS A 185 4.04 10.61 -11.45
C LYS A 185 4.07 12.11 -11.17
N ASN A 186 4.21 12.46 -9.90
CA ASN A 186 4.46 13.83 -9.49
C ASN A 186 5.93 14.22 -9.73
N SER A 187 6.29 15.48 -9.43
CA SER A 187 7.66 16.00 -9.56
C SER A 187 8.71 15.27 -8.73
N THR A 188 8.31 14.51 -7.71
CA THR A 188 9.19 13.69 -6.87
C THR A 188 9.26 12.23 -7.31
N GLY A 189 8.66 11.86 -8.46
CA GLY A 189 8.65 10.51 -9.00
C GLY A 189 7.61 9.56 -8.36
N LYS A 190 6.75 10.04 -7.45
CA LYS A 190 5.72 9.21 -6.82
C LYS A 190 4.49 9.09 -7.72
N VAL A 191 3.94 7.88 -7.82
CA VAL A 191 2.70 7.61 -8.57
C VAL A 191 1.53 8.40 -7.98
N VAL A 192 0.78 9.08 -8.86
CA VAL A 192 -0.39 9.89 -8.51
C VAL A 192 -1.64 9.01 -8.59
N LYS A 193 -1.97 8.31 -7.49
CA LYS A 193 -3.13 7.39 -7.44
C LYS A 193 -4.47 8.08 -7.75
N THR A 194 -4.62 9.37 -7.48
CA THR A 194 -5.83 10.14 -7.87
C THR A 194 -6.02 10.18 -9.38
N ALA A 195 -4.97 10.47 -10.14
CA ALA A 195 -5.04 10.47 -11.61
C ALA A 195 -5.37 9.07 -12.18
N LEU A 196 -4.91 8.00 -11.52
CA LEU A 196 -5.25 6.63 -11.90
C LEU A 196 -6.72 6.28 -11.58
N ARG A 197 -7.27 6.76 -10.46
CA ARG A 197 -8.70 6.62 -10.16
C ARG A 197 -9.57 7.33 -11.20
N ASP A 198 -9.19 8.56 -11.58
CA ASP A 198 -9.89 9.32 -12.63
C ASP A 198 -9.83 8.60 -13.99
N LEU A 199 -8.70 7.96 -14.29
CA LEU A 199 -8.56 7.12 -15.49
C LEU A 199 -9.52 5.93 -15.46
N LEU A 200 -9.57 5.21 -14.33
CA LEU A 200 -10.47 4.05 -14.18
C LEU A 200 -11.96 4.44 -14.28
N ILE A 201 -12.36 5.60 -13.75
CA ILE A 201 -13.72 6.12 -13.87
C ILE A 201 -14.06 6.38 -15.32
N ARG A 202 -13.21 7.12 -16.06
CA ARG A 202 -13.42 7.42 -17.48
C ARG A 202 -13.53 6.16 -18.33
N LEU A 203 -12.63 5.19 -18.11
CA LEU A 203 -12.68 3.91 -18.82
C LEU A 203 -13.92 3.09 -18.46
N GLY A 204 -14.39 3.18 -17.21
CA GLY A 204 -15.63 2.53 -16.76
C GLY A 204 -16.88 3.12 -17.43
N GLU A 205 -16.92 4.43 -17.63
CA GLU A 205 -18.00 5.12 -18.34
C GLU A 205 -18.00 4.78 -19.84
N GLU A 206 -16.83 4.71 -20.46
CA GLU A 206 -16.68 4.30 -21.87
C GLU A 206 -17.01 2.81 -22.08
N ALA A 207 -16.75 1.95 -21.09
CA ALA A 207 -17.00 0.52 -21.16
C ALA A 207 -18.48 0.15 -20.99
N ASN A 208 -19.29 0.96 -20.32
CA ASN A 208 -20.74 0.85 -20.34
C ASN A 208 -21.33 1.09 -21.76
N ALA A 209 -20.51 1.64 -22.67
CA ALA A 209 -20.87 1.85 -24.08
C ALA A 209 -20.31 0.75 -25.03
N ARG A 210 -19.30 -0.01 -24.61
CA ARG A 210 -18.68 -1.08 -25.45
C ARG A 210 -18.01 -2.14 -24.60
N THR A 211 -18.28 -3.40 -24.88
CA THR A 211 -17.60 -4.60 -24.36
C THR A 211 -16.09 -4.39 -24.23
N TRP A 212 -15.53 -4.66 -23.07
CA TRP A 212 -14.11 -4.58 -22.72
C TRP A 212 -13.25 -5.25 -23.79
N ARG A 213 -12.64 -4.50 -24.67
CA ARG A 213 -11.56 -4.97 -25.53
C ARG A 213 -10.24 -4.47 -24.98
N TRP A 214 -9.33 -5.38 -24.75
CA TRP A 214 -7.90 -5.15 -24.59
C TRP A 214 -7.43 -4.48 -25.89
N SER A 215 -7.20 -3.18 -25.88
CA SER A 215 -6.61 -2.49 -27.00
C SER A 215 -5.19 -2.13 -26.63
N LEU A 216 -4.26 -2.94 -27.16
CA LEU A 216 -2.93 -2.46 -27.47
C LEU A 216 -3.07 -1.65 -28.76
N ALA A 217 -2.82 -0.36 -28.71
CA ALA A 217 -2.45 0.45 -29.87
C ALA A 217 -1.10 1.09 -29.54
#